data_cf7bad9cef746aa9bb3fc5d4b571407e
#
_entry.id   cf7bad9cef746aa9bb3fc5d4b571407e
#
_cell.length_a   1.000
_cell.length_b   1.000
_cell.length_c   1.000
_cell.angle_alpha   90.00
_cell.angle_beta   90.00
_cell.angle_gamma   90.00
#
_symmetry.space_group_name_H-M   'P 1'
#
loop_
_entity.id
_entity.type
_entity.pdbx_description
1 polymer ?
#
loop_
_entity_poly.entity_id
_entity_poly.type
_entity_poly.pdbx_seq_one_letter_code
_entity_poly.pdbx_strand_id
1 'polypeptide(L)'
;FSADKINFIIPEIAVTKVQGRWTVRLISRLGSKIRLNDTYAQAVVQSKDKETMQLWKGRLTEARELLHSIEQREKTLLKVARAILAHQEAFFDKGPSALRPLVLRQIADETELHESTVSRACSGKYLICPLGVFELKYFFSSSVGPSDSGEAASAASVKAALKRLVDQEPKAKPLSDAKLASALEQQGFAVARRTVAKYRESLGIAPASERKNLD
;
A
#
# COMPACT_ATOMS: atom_id res chain seq x y z
N PHE A 1 22.47 25.18 -12.31
CA PHE A 1 21.93 23.82 -12.47
C PHE A 1 21.46 23.34 -11.10
N SER A 2 20.19 23.44 -10.82
CA SER A 2 19.58 22.83 -9.65
C SER A 2 19.46 21.33 -9.97
N ALA A 3 20.26 20.52 -9.30
CA ALA A 3 20.10 19.08 -9.39
C ALA A 3 18.80 18.72 -8.66
N ASP A 4 17.75 18.46 -9.41
CA ASP A 4 16.52 17.85 -8.86
C ASP A 4 16.93 16.59 -8.13
N LYS A 5 16.70 16.56 -6.81
CA LYS A 5 16.91 15.36 -6.02
C LYS A 5 15.97 14.28 -6.54
N ILE A 6 16.50 13.38 -7.35
CA ILE A 6 15.76 12.20 -7.79
C ILE A 6 15.50 11.37 -6.54
N ASN A 7 14.28 11.44 -6.03
CA ASN A 7 13.84 10.61 -4.90
C ASN A 7 13.61 9.19 -5.42
N PHE A 8 14.60 8.33 -5.27
CA PHE A 8 14.45 6.90 -5.55
C PHE A 8 13.55 6.26 -4.48
N ILE A 9 12.45 5.67 -4.92
CA ILE A 9 11.60 4.83 -4.07
C ILE A 9 12.23 3.45 -4.00
N ILE A 10 12.65 3.03 -2.82
CA ILE A 10 13.18 1.67 -2.57
C ILE A 10 12.04 0.85 -1.95
N PRO A 11 11.47 -0.13 -2.69
CA PRO A 11 10.42 -0.98 -2.15
C PRO A 11 11.01 -1.93 -1.09
N GLU A 12 10.28 -2.12 0.01
CA GLU A 12 10.67 -3.03 1.10
C GLU A 12 10.08 -4.43 0.93
N ILE A 13 9.01 -4.54 0.14
CA ILE A 13 8.23 -5.76 -0.05
C ILE A 13 8.23 -6.12 -1.54
N ALA A 14 8.38 -7.40 -1.84
CA ALA A 14 8.11 -7.95 -3.17
C ALA A 14 6.91 -8.89 -3.10
N VAL A 15 5.98 -8.71 -4.04
CA VAL A 15 4.84 -9.59 -4.29
C VAL A 15 5.07 -10.25 -5.63
N THR A 16 5.20 -11.58 -5.64
CA THR A 16 5.50 -12.37 -6.84
C THR A 16 4.62 -13.60 -6.90
N LYS A 17 4.32 -14.06 -8.11
CA LYS A 17 3.55 -15.30 -8.31
C LYS A 17 4.52 -16.47 -8.45
N VAL A 18 4.47 -17.43 -7.53
CA VAL A 18 5.31 -18.64 -7.52
C VAL A 18 4.39 -19.85 -7.60
N GLN A 19 4.58 -20.69 -8.61
CA GLN A 19 3.76 -21.89 -8.86
C GLN A 19 2.24 -21.59 -8.85
N GLY A 20 1.83 -20.46 -9.47
CA GLY A 20 0.44 -20.05 -9.55
C GLY A 20 -0.13 -19.35 -8.30
N ARG A 21 0.62 -19.28 -7.21
CA ARG A 21 0.19 -18.62 -5.95
C ARG A 21 0.95 -17.32 -5.72
N TRP A 22 0.27 -16.30 -5.26
CA TRP A 22 0.89 -15.05 -4.86
C TRP A 22 1.63 -15.19 -3.53
N THR A 23 2.84 -14.68 -3.48
CA THR A 23 3.71 -14.73 -2.30
C THR A 23 4.27 -13.35 -1.96
N VAL A 24 4.42 -13.08 -0.67
CA VAL A 24 5.00 -11.84 -0.14
C VAL A 24 6.35 -12.15 0.49
N ARG A 25 7.37 -11.39 0.15
CA ARG A 25 8.69 -11.45 0.79
C ARG A 25 9.25 -10.05 1.05
N LEU A 26 10.06 -9.92 2.08
CA LEU A 26 10.87 -8.71 2.30
C LEU A 26 12.06 -8.71 1.34
N ILE A 27 12.34 -7.58 0.70
CA ILE A 27 13.49 -7.39 -0.20
C ILE A 27 14.76 -7.25 0.62
N SER A 28 14.72 -6.46 1.69
CA SER A 28 15.83 -6.28 2.61
C SER A 28 15.43 -6.70 4.00
N ARG A 29 16.19 -7.61 4.59
CA ARG A 29 16.04 -8.04 5.98
C ARG A 29 17.21 -7.47 6.76
N LEU A 30 17.02 -6.33 7.39
CA LEU A 30 18.05 -5.72 8.25
C LEU A 30 18.34 -6.57 9.47
N GLY A 31 17.32 -7.15 10.09
CA GLY A 31 17.47 -8.01 11.27
C GLY A 31 18.34 -9.26 11.01
N SER A 32 18.36 -9.80 9.78
CA SER A 32 19.24 -10.92 9.44
C SER A 32 20.68 -10.52 9.08
N LYS A 33 20.93 -9.24 8.82
CA LYS A 33 22.26 -8.71 8.43
C LYS A 33 23.06 -8.19 9.60
N ILE A 34 22.41 -7.86 10.70
CA ILE A 34 23.04 -7.28 11.89
C ILE A 34 23.02 -8.33 12.98
N ARG A 35 24.19 -8.63 13.56
CA ARG A 35 24.35 -9.56 14.66
C ARG A 35 25.21 -8.93 15.75
N LEU A 36 24.91 -9.28 16.99
CA LEU A 36 25.84 -9.01 18.09
C LEU A 36 27.07 -9.89 17.91
N ASN A 37 28.25 -9.30 18.19
CA ASN A 37 29.47 -10.09 18.19
C ASN A 37 29.57 -10.82 19.53
N ASP A 38 29.41 -12.15 19.51
CA ASP A 38 29.39 -12.99 20.69
C ASP A 38 30.72 -12.97 21.44
N THR A 39 31.85 -12.80 20.73
CA THR A 39 33.18 -12.67 21.34
C THR A 39 33.24 -11.44 22.24
N TYR A 40 32.76 -10.29 21.78
CA TYR A 40 32.67 -9.08 22.60
C TYR A 40 31.68 -9.24 23.74
N ALA A 41 30.55 -9.86 23.53
CA ALA A 41 29.56 -10.09 24.56
C ALA A 41 30.12 -10.96 25.69
N GLN A 42 30.89 -11.99 25.37
CA GLN A 42 31.58 -12.87 26.34
C GLN A 42 32.72 -12.14 27.08
N ALA A 43 33.56 -11.38 26.37
CA ALA A 43 34.65 -10.60 26.97
C ALA A 43 34.14 -9.58 28.00
N VAL A 44 33.00 -8.97 27.75
CA VAL A 44 32.33 -8.05 28.69
C VAL A 44 31.93 -8.74 29.96
N VAL A 45 31.41 -9.95 29.88
CA VAL A 45 31.00 -10.75 31.08
C VAL A 45 32.19 -11.18 31.90
N GLN A 46 33.37 -11.38 31.27
CA GLN A 46 34.61 -11.83 31.91
C GLN A 46 35.48 -10.68 32.44
N SER A 47 35.10 -9.41 32.23
CA SER A 47 35.85 -8.26 32.72
C SER A 47 35.93 -8.27 34.23
N LYS A 48 37.16 -7.99 34.76
CA LYS A 48 37.40 -7.90 36.22
C LYS A 48 36.99 -6.54 36.79
N ASP A 49 36.88 -5.52 35.98
CA ASP A 49 36.47 -4.17 36.41
C ASP A 49 34.94 -4.09 36.45
N LYS A 50 34.41 -3.88 37.66
CA LYS A 50 32.95 -3.85 37.89
C LYS A 50 32.25 -2.68 37.19
N GLU A 51 32.86 -1.49 37.18
CA GLU A 51 32.26 -0.30 36.55
C GLU A 51 32.17 -0.47 35.04
N THR A 52 33.28 -0.85 34.41
CA THR A 52 33.34 -1.17 32.98
C THR A 52 32.36 -2.29 32.61
N MET A 53 32.29 -3.35 33.41
CA MET A 53 31.36 -4.45 33.19
C MET A 53 29.90 -3.98 33.26
N GLN A 54 29.52 -3.14 34.21
CA GLN A 54 28.17 -2.64 34.35
C GLN A 54 27.75 -1.73 33.14
N LEU A 55 28.65 -0.85 32.71
CA LEU A 55 28.46 -0.01 31.54
C LEU A 55 28.22 -0.85 30.28
N TRP A 56 29.07 -1.82 30.02
CA TRP A 56 28.96 -2.67 28.83
C TRP A 56 27.76 -3.61 28.85
N LYS A 57 27.35 -4.11 30.01
CA LYS A 57 26.10 -4.87 30.16
C LYS A 57 24.89 -4.02 29.75
N GLY A 58 24.84 -2.75 30.16
CA GLY A 58 23.81 -1.82 29.74
C GLY A 58 23.78 -1.67 28.22
N ARG A 59 24.94 -1.42 27.59
CA ARG A 59 25.04 -1.30 26.11
C ARG A 59 24.64 -2.57 25.37
N LEU A 60 24.98 -3.75 25.89
CA LEU A 60 24.56 -5.02 25.31
C LEU A 60 23.05 -5.22 25.39
N THR A 61 22.42 -4.80 26.48
CA THR A 61 20.96 -4.86 26.62
C THR A 61 20.29 -3.92 25.62
N GLU A 62 20.72 -2.67 25.54
CA GLU A 62 20.23 -1.70 24.55
C GLU A 62 20.36 -2.25 23.11
N ALA A 63 21.51 -2.83 22.77
CA ALA A 63 21.75 -3.40 21.44
C ALA A 63 20.82 -4.60 21.14
N ARG A 64 20.57 -5.47 22.15
CA ARG A 64 19.61 -6.59 22.00
C ARG A 64 18.19 -6.10 21.80
N GLU A 65 17.76 -5.10 22.56
CA GLU A 65 16.43 -4.49 22.43
C GLU A 65 16.25 -3.85 21.05
N LEU A 66 17.28 -3.16 20.55
CA LEU A 66 17.26 -2.58 19.21
C LEU A 66 17.11 -3.66 18.13
N LEU A 67 17.90 -4.73 18.19
CA LEU A 67 17.79 -5.85 17.25
C LEU A 67 16.41 -6.49 17.31
N HIS A 68 15.90 -6.73 18.51
CA HIS A 68 14.55 -7.27 18.70
C HIS A 68 13.48 -6.35 18.10
N SER A 69 13.60 -5.03 18.28
CA SER A 69 12.65 -4.07 17.71
C SER A 69 12.66 -4.06 16.17
N ILE A 70 13.84 -4.19 15.55
CA ILE A 70 13.99 -4.33 14.10
C ILE A 70 13.30 -5.60 13.60
N GLU A 71 13.54 -6.74 14.25
CA GLU A 71 12.91 -8.01 13.88
C GLU A 71 11.39 -7.97 14.03
N GLN A 72 10.87 -7.38 15.11
CA GLN A 72 9.44 -7.23 15.33
C GLN A 72 8.80 -6.33 14.26
N ARG A 73 9.48 -5.25 13.87
CA ARG A 73 9.02 -4.39 12.79
C ARG A 73 8.94 -5.13 11.45
N GLU A 74 9.95 -5.94 11.12
CA GLU A 74 9.96 -6.76 9.91
C GLU A 74 8.83 -7.79 9.91
N LYS A 75 8.63 -8.48 11.03
CA LYS A 75 7.54 -9.45 11.22
C LYS A 75 6.17 -8.79 11.06
N THR A 76 5.97 -7.63 11.68
CA THR A 76 4.72 -6.85 11.59
C THR A 76 4.44 -6.43 10.16
N LEU A 77 5.44 -5.86 9.48
CA LEU A 77 5.30 -5.45 8.08
C LEU A 77 4.94 -6.62 7.17
N LEU A 78 5.58 -7.77 7.35
CA LEU A 78 5.30 -8.97 6.57
C LEU A 78 3.90 -9.53 6.86
N LYS A 79 3.46 -9.52 8.14
CA LYS A 79 2.12 -9.97 8.56
C LYS A 79 1.03 -9.10 7.90
N VAL A 80 1.18 -7.79 7.98
CA VAL A 80 0.26 -6.81 7.36
C VAL A 80 0.24 -6.96 5.84
N ALA A 81 1.40 -7.08 5.18
CA ALA A 81 1.47 -7.22 3.74
C ALA A 81 0.84 -8.53 3.23
N ARG A 82 0.93 -9.62 3.98
CA ARG A 82 0.26 -10.89 3.66
C ARG A 82 -1.26 -10.77 3.77
N ALA A 83 -1.77 -10.10 4.80
CA ALA A 83 -3.19 -9.85 4.96
C ALA A 83 -3.72 -8.96 3.82
N ILE A 84 -3.00 -7.88 3.46
CA ILE A 84 -3.35 -7.06 2.29
C ILE A 84 -3.39 -7.91 1.02
N LEU A 85 -2.39 -8.76 0.78
CA LEU A 85 -2.36 -9.63 -0.39
C LEU A 85 -3.59 -10.56 -0.44
N ALA A 86 -3.97 -11.19 0.67
CA ALA A 86 -5.12 -12.08 0.75
C ALA A 86 -6.42 -11.36 0.37
N HIS A 87 -6.64 -10.13 0.82
CA HIS A 87 -7.80 -9.33 0.46
C HIS A 87 -7.77 -8.80 -0.98
N GLN A 88 -6.59 -8.54 -1.52
CA GLN A 88 -6.39 -7.87 -2.80
C GLN A 88 -5.85 -8.78 -3.91
N GLU A 89 -6.01 -10.10 -3.81
CA GLU A 89 -5.49 -11.05 -4.80
C GLU A 89 -6.00 -10.73 -6.22
N ALA A 90 -7.27 -10.33 -6.36
CA ALA A 90 -7.86 -9.93 -7.63
C ALA A 90 -7.15 -8.70 -8.26
N PHE A 91 -6.65 -7.77 -7.44
CA PHE A 91 -5.86 -6.64 -7.93
C PHE A 91 -4.55 -7.12 -8.57
N PHE A 92 -3.85 -8.06 -7.95
CA PHE A 92 -2.58 -8.55 -8.49
C PHE A 92 -2.74 -9.34 -9.78
N ASP A 93 -3.91 -9.95 -10.01
CA ASP A 93 -4.22 -10.65 -11.26
C ASP A 93 -4.78 -9.73 -12.37
N LYS A 94 -5.67 -8.78 -12.01
CA LYS A 94 -6.48 -8.01 -12.98
C LYS A 94 -6.17 -6.51 -12.99
N GLY A 95 -5.32 -6.03 -12.07
CA GLY A 95 -4.93 -4.63 -11.99
C GLY A 95 -5.89 -3.74 -11.17
N PRO A 96 -5.72 -2.41 -11.29
CA PRO A 96 -6.41 -1.42 -10.43
C PRO A 96 -7.94 -1.47 -10.47
N SER A 97 -8.52 -1.94 -11.57
CA SER A 97 -9.98 -2.07 -11.70
C SER A 97 -10.59 -3.13 -10.80
N ALA A 98 -9.79 -4.08 -10.33
CA ALA A 98 -10.21 -5.15 -9.43
C ALA A 98 -9.82 -4.89 -7.96
N LEU A 99 -9.44 -3.66 -7.63
CA LEU A 99 -9.12 -3.28 -6.26
C LEU A 99 -10.39 -3.31 -5.39
N ARG A 100 -10.37 -4.12 -4.34
CA ARG A 100 -11.48 -4.23 -3.39
C ARG A 100 -11.38 -3.17 -2.30
N PRO A 101 -12.49 -2.68 -1.75
CA PRO A 101 -12.47 -1.83 -0.57
C PRO A 101 -11.83 -2.56 0.61
N LEU A 102 -10.92 -1.88 1.29
CA LEU A 102 -10.22 -2.42 2.45
C LEU A 102 -9.98 -1.30 3.45
N VAL A 103 -10.33 -1.51 4.71
CA VAL A 103 -10.08 -0.54 5.78
C VAL A 103 -9.03 -1.07 6.75
N LEU A 104 -8.32 -0.16 7.41
CA LEU A 104 -7.26 -0.50 8.36
C LEU A 104 -7.73 -1.43 9.47
N ARG A 105 -8.97 -1.24 9.94
CA ARG A 105 -9.57 -2.04 11.00
C ARG A 105 -9.67 -3.52 10.63
N GLN A 106 -10.06 -3.86 9.39
CA GLN A 106 -10.15 -5.26 8.94
C GLN A 106 -8.79 -5.96 9.04
N ILE A 107 -7.72 -5.30 8.59
CA ILE A 107 -6.37 -5.85 8.70
C ILE A 107 -5.91 -5.90 10.17
N ALA A 108 -6.29 -4.93 10.98
CA ALA A 108 -5.98 -4.90 12.41
C ALA A 108 -6.60 -6.11 13.14
N ASP A 109 -7.88 -6.36 12.90
CA ASP A 109 -8.62 -7.48 13.49
C ASP A 109 -8.04 -8.84 13.05
N GLU A 110 -7.77 -9.02 11.74
CA GLU A 110 -7.16 -10.26 11.19
C GLU A 110 -5.75 -10.51 11.69
N THR A 111 -4.96 -9.45 11.84
CA THR A 111 -3.56 -9.56 12.27
C THR A 111 -3.38 -9.47 13.78
N GLU A 112 -4.46 -9.32 14.57
CA GLU A 112 -4.42 -9.11 16.02
C GLU A 112 -3.50 -7.94 16.42
N LEU A 113 -3.54 -6.86 15.63
CA LEU A 113 -2.77 -5.65 15.84
C LEU A 113 -3.71 -4.47 16.09
N HIS A 114 -3.20 -3.44 16.76
CA HIS A 114 -3.94 -2.19 16.85
C HIS A 114 -3.95 -1.45 15.50
N GLU A 115 -5.05 -0.78 15.13
CA GLU A 115 -5.20 -0.06 13.86
C GLU A 115 -4.07 0.97 13.63
N SER A 116 -3.64 1.66 14.70
CA SER A 116 -2.51 2.59 14.63
C SER A 116 -1.17 1.90 14.28
N THR A 117 -1.00 0.63 14.66
CA THR A 117 0.19 -0.17 14.32
C THR A 117 0.18 -0.52 12.84
N VAL A 118 -0.98 -0.95 12.30
CA VAL A 118 -1.17 -1.22 10.87
C VAL A 118 -0.92 0.05 10.06
N SER A 119 -1.51 1.18 10.46
CA SER A 119 -1.33 2.48 9.80
C SER A 119 0.15 2.90 9.74
N ARG A 120 0.88 2.78 10.86
CA ARG A 120 2.33 3.09 10.91
C ARG A 120 3.15 2.11 10.08
N ALA A 121 2.79 0.81 10.08
CA ALA A 121 3.48 -0.19 9.28
C ALA A 121 3.32 0.06 7.77
N CYS A 122 2.22 0.68 7.32
CA CYS A 122 1.94 0.97 5.92
C CYS A 122 2.46 2.34 5.46
N SER A 123 2.70 3.28 6.37
CA SER A 123 3.06 4.67 6.04
C SER A 123 4.45 4.77 5.44
N GLY A 124 4.55 5.31 4.22
CA GLY A 124 5.84 5.46 3.50
C GLY A 124 6.51 4.12 3.15
N LYS A 125 5.73 3.03 3.11
CA LYS A 125 6.20 1.69 2.74
C LYS A 125 5.68 1.29 1.38
N TYR A 126 6.57 0.75 0.55
CA TYR A 126 6.28 0.41 -0.84
C TYR A 126 6.45 -1.08 -1.08
N LEU A 127 5.58 -1.63 -1.92
CA LEU A 127 5.73 -2.96 -2.50
C LEU A 127 6.00 -2.86 -3.99
N ILE A 128 6.75 -3.81 -4.51
CA ILE A 128 6.92 -4.04 -5.94
C ILE A 128 6.20 -5.32 -6.33
N CYS A 129 5.47 -5.27 -7.44
CA CYS A 129 4.81 -6.41 -8.06
C CYS A 129 4.93 -6.31 -9.59
N PRO A 130 4.48 -7.31 -10.38
CA PRO A 130 4.51 -7.25 -11.85
C PRO A 130 3.79 -6.05 -12.47
N LEU A 131 2.83 -5.45 -11.75
CA LEU A 131 2.08 -4.26 -12.19
C LEU A 131 2.80 -2.94 -11.90
N GLY A 132 3.91 -2.96 -11.13
CA GLY A 132 4.67 -1.78 -10.76
C GLY A 132 4.92 -1.65 -9.26
N VAL A 133 5.24 -0.44 -8.82
CA VAL A 133 5.52 -0.10 -7.43
C VAL A 133 4.33 0.65 -6.85
N PHE A 134 3.83 0.21 -5.70
CA PHE A 134 2.68 0.79 -5.01
C PHE A 134 3.01 1.05 -3.55
N GLU A 135 2.53 2.18 -3.00
CA GLU A 135 2.56 2.40 -1.56
C GLU A 135 1.54 1.46 -0.89
N LEU A 136 1.85 0.88 0.28
CA LEU A 136 0.91 0.01 1.00
C LEU A 136 -0.40 0.72 1.36
N LYS A 137 -0.36 2.04 1.57
CA LYS A 137 -1.57 2.84 1.80
C LYS A 137 -2.54 2.86 0.62
N TYR A 138 -2.06 2.64 -0.61
CA TYR A 138 -2.89 2.59 -1.80
C TYR A 138 -3.99 1.54 -1.73
N PHE A 139 -3.74 0.44 -1.03
CA PHE A 139 -4.68 -0.68 -0.89
C PHE A 139 -5.81 -0.41 0.11
N PHE A 140 -5.71 0.65 0.90
CA PHE A 140 -6.74 1.06 1.85
C PHE A 140 -7.59 2.17 1.23
N SER A 141 -8.83 1.87 0.95
CA SER A 141 -9.79 2.83 0.41
C SER A 141 -11.16 2.63 1.05
N SER A 142 -11.84 3.73 1.30
CA SER A 142 -13.24 3.68 1.71
C SER A 142 -14.09 3.12 0.56
N SER A 143 -15.11 2.35 0.89
CA SER A 143 -16.14 1.95 -0.08
C SER A 143 -16.88 3.17 -0.62
N VAL A 144 -17.18 3.19 -1.90
CA VAL A 144 -17.95 4.25 -2.56
C VAL A 144 -19.30 3.66 -2.95
N GLY A 145 -20.24 3.72 -2.02
CA GLY A 145 -21.63 3.27 -2.22
C GLY A 145 -21.80 1.74 -2.36
N PRO A 146 -23.02 1.23 -2.21
CA PRO A 146 -23.34 -0.15 -2.52
C PRO A 146 -23.30 -0.39 -4.03
N SER A 147 -22.65 -1.44 -4.48
CA SER A 147 -22.80 -1.96 -5.85
C SER A 147 -23.90 -3.01 -5.87
N ASP A 148 -24.61 -3.16 -6.98
CA ASP A 148 -25.68 -4.15 -7.20
C ASP A 148 -25.21 -5.61 -6.98
N SER A 149 -23.89 -5.85 -7.06
CA SER A 149 -23.27 -7.14 -6.77
C SER A 149 -23.05 -7.42 -5.28
N GLY A 150 -23.49 -6.52 -4.36
CA GLY A 150 -23.26 -6.64 -2.92
C GLY A 150 -21.81 -6.41 -2.47
N GLU A 151 -20.87 -6.20 -3.38
CA GLU A 151 -19.48 -5.83 -3.08
C GLU A 151 -19.30 -4.31 -3.21
N ALA A 152 -18.88 -3.65 -2.14
CA ALA A 152 -18.57 -2.22 -2.18
C ALA A 152 -17.34 -1.95 -3.08
N ALA A 153 -17.48 -1.02 -4.03
CA ALA A 153 -16.37 -0.64 -4.92
C ALA A 153 -15.36 0.30 -4.23
N SER A 154 -14.07 0.14 -4.53
CA SER A 154 -13.05 1.06 -4.03
C SER A 154 -13.04 2.37 -4.84
N ALA A 155 -12.64 3.50 -4.21
CA ALA A 155 -12.47 4.77 -4.91
C ALA A 155 -11.48 4.68 -6.09
N ALA A 156 -10.47 3.81 -5.96
CA ALA A 156 -9.48 3.59 -7.02
C ALA A 156 -10.07 2.81 -8.21
N SER A 157 -10.93 1.80 -7.97
CA SER A 157 -11.60 1.07 -9.04
C SER A 157 -12.58 1.96 -9.79
N VAL A 158 -13.33 2.82 -9.08
CA VAL A 158 -14.22 3.82 -9.72
C VAL A 158 -13.42 4.81 -10.56
N LYS A 159 -12.29 5.33 -10.08
CA LYS A 159 -11.42 6.22 -10.84
C LYS A 159 -10.84 5.55 -12.10
N ALA A 160 -10.44 4.29 -12.00
CA ALA A 160 -9.94 3.52 -13.12
C ALA A 160 -11.05 3.28 -14.19
N ALA A 161 -12.28 2.96 -13.75
CA ALA A 161 -13.43 2.83 -14.64
C ALA A 161 -13.80 4.16 -15.30
N LEU A 162 -13.81 5.26 -14.53
CA LEU A 162 -14.07 6.61 -15.02
C LEU A 162 -13.07 7.02 -16.12
N LYS A 163 -11.78 6.78 -15.89
CA LYS A 163 -10.73 7.08 -16.87
C LYS A 163 -10.97 6.31 -18.17
N ARG A 164 -11.26 5.01 -18.10
CA ARG A 164 -11.55 4.20 -19.30
C ARG A 164 -12.76 4.72 -20.07
N LEU A 165 -13.85 5.14 -19.39
CA LEU A 165 -15.02 5.71 -20.01
C LEU A 165 -14.70 7.00 -20.77
N VAL A 166 -13.85 7.86 -20.20
CA VAL A 166 -13.41 9.10 -20.84
C VAL A 166 -12.47 8.82 -22.01
N ASP A 167 -11.54 7.87 -21.88
CA ASP A 167 -10.62 7.50 -22.95
C ASP A 167 -11.36 6.88 -24.17
N GLN A 168 -12.53 6.28 -23.94
CA GLN A 168 -13.37 5.64 -24.97
C GLN A 168 -14.51 6.54 -25.49
N GLU A 169 -14.71 7.75 -24.92
CA GLU A 169 -15.81 8.63 -25.34
C GLU A 169 -15.60 9.23 -26.74
N PRO A 170 -16.68 9.51 -27.47
CA PRO A 170 -16.59 10.22 -28.74
C PRO A 170 -16.14 11.68 -28.53
N LYS A 171 -15.02 12.09 -29.12
CA LYS A 171 -14.45 13.44 -28.99
C LYS A 171 -15.40 14.56 -29.42
N ALA A 172 -16.26 14.30 -30.40
CA ALA A 172 -17.28 15.24 -30.89
C ALA A 172 -18.42 15.45 -29.88
N LYS A 173 -18.70 14.48 -28.98
CA LYS A 173 -19.80 14.54 -28.01
C LYS A 173 -19.39 13.92 -26.67
N PRO A 174 -18.52 14.57 -25.92
CA PRO A 174 -18.05 14.06 -24.64
C PRO A 174 -19.18 13.80 -23.64
N LEU A 175 -18.98 12.80 -22.78
CA LEU A 175 -19.96 12.44 -21.76
C LEU A 175 -19.96 13.46 -20.62
N SER A 176 -21.14 13.97 -20.27
CA SER A 176 -21.30 14.81 -19.05
C SER A 176 -21.10 13.99 -17.78
N ASP A 177 -20.81 14.66 -16.66
CA ASP A 177 -20.66 13.97 -15.36
C ASP A 177 -21.91 13.16 -14.94
N ALA A 178 -23.10 13.56 -15.40
CA ALA A 178 -24.34 12.79 -15.21
C ALA A 178 -24.35 11.50 -16.05
N LYS A 179 -23.93 11.57 -17.32
CA LYS A 179 -23.83 10.39 -18.21
C LYS A 179 -22.72 9.44 -17.77
N LEU A 180 -21.60 9.99 -17.28
CA LEU A 180 -20.52 9.19 -16.70
C LEU A 180 -20.99 8.46 -15.44
N ALA A 181 -21.82 9.12 -14.58
CA ALA A 181 -22.41 8.47 -13.42
C ALA A 181 -23.33 7.30 -13.81
N SER A 182 -24.24 7.51 -14.78
CA SER A 182 -25.11 6.43 -15.29
C SER A 182 -24.32 5.29 -15.96
N ALA A 183 -23.26 5.59 -16.69
CA ALA A 183 -22.41 4.56 -17.30
C ALA A 183 -21.60 3.77 -16.24
N LEU A 184 -21.17 4.42 -15.16
CA LEU A 184 -20.55 3.75 -14.01
C LEU A 184 -21.54 2.87 -13.27
N GLU A 185 -22.78 3.33 -13.09
CA GLU A 185 -23.86 2.56 -12.48
C GLU A 185 -24.15 1.27 -13.26
N GLN A 186 -24.20 1.34 -14.59
CA GLN A 186 -24.32 0.14 -15.45
C GLN A 186 -23.16 -0.85 -15.31
N GLN A 187 -21.99 -0.37 -14.88
CA GLN A 187 -20.82 -1.21 -14.56
C GLN A 187 -20.80 -1.68 -13.08
N GLY A 188 -21.87 -1.44 -12.32
CA GLY A 188 -21.99 -1.82 -10.91
C GLY A 188 -21.41 -0.81 -9.92
N PHE A 189 -21.05 0.40 -10.36
CA PHE A 189 -20.52 1.46 -9.49
C PHE A 189 -21.58 2.51 -9.17
N ALA A 190 -22.34 2.35 -8.08
CA ALA A 190 -23.33 3.34 -7.66
C ALA A 190 -22.65 4.62 -7.11
N VAL A 191 -22.37 5.57 -7.98
CA VAL A 191 -21.64 6.81 -7.64
C VAL A 191 -22.46 8.05 -8.02
N ALA A 192 -22.65 8.95 -7.06
CA ALA A 192 -23.37 10.20 -7.30
C ALA A 192 -22.60 11.12 -8.28
N ARG A 193 -23.32 11.90 -9.11
CA ARG A 193 -22.76 12.88 -10.05
C ARG A 193 -21.68 13.78 -9.43
N ARG A 194 -21.90 14.27 -8.19
CA ARG A 194 -20.93 15.13 -7.48
C ARG A 194 -19.62 14.41 -7.21
N THR A 195 -19.68 13.14 -6.86
CA THR A 195 -18.50 12.28 -6.63
C THR A 195 -17.75 12.01 -7.92
N VAL A 196 -18.46 11.79 -9.04
CA VAL A 196 -17.88 11.65 -10.38
C VAL A 196 -17.11 12.93 -10.76
N ALA A 197 -17.69 14.11 -10.58
CA ALA A 197 -17.02 15.39 -10.83
C ALA A 197 -15.73 15.52 -10.02
N LYS A 198 -15.79 15.24 -8.69
CA LYS A 198 -14.61 15.26 -7.81
C LYS A 198 -13.51 14.28 -8.26
N TYR A 199 -13.89 13.07 -8.71
CA TYR A 199 -12.92 12.08 -9.20
C TYR A 199 -12.32 12.49 -10.54
N ARG A 200 -13.13 13.03 -11.46
CA ARG A 200 -12.66 13.57 -12.74
C ARG A 200 -11.60 14.66 -12.52
N GLU A 201 -11.89 15.64 -11.65
CA GLU A 201 -10.95 16.70 -11.29
C GLU A 201 -9.67 16.15 -10.67
N SER A 202 -9.78 15.18 -9.76
CA SER A 202 -8.60 14.54 -9.13
C SER A 202 -7.73 13.76 -10.12
N LEU A 203 -8.26 13.40 -11.29
CA LEU A 203 -7.54 12.77 -12.41
C LEU A 203 -7.01 13.78 -13.43
N GLY A 204 -7.23 15.09 -13.21
CA GLY A 204 -6.83 16.14 -14.17
C GLY A 204 -7.65 16.14 -15.48
N ILE A 205 -8.85 15.52 -15.46
CA ILE A 205 -9.71 15.44 -16.64
C ILE A 205 -10.62 16.67 -16.67
N ALA A 206 -10.60 17.41 -17.79
CA ALA A 206 -11.42 18.61 -18.00
C ALA A 206 -12.93 18.28 -18.07
N PRO A 207 -13.85 19.24 -17.80
CA PRO A 207 -15.29 19.05 -17.95
C PRO A 207 -15.66 18.77 -19.42
N ALA A 208 -16.85 18.18 -19.66
CA ALA A 208 -17.28 17.79 -21.00
C ALA A 208 -17.31 18.97 -21.99
N SER A 209 -17.59 20.20 -21.51
CA SER A 209 -17.56 21.42 -22.36
C SER A 209 -16.18 21.74 -22.90
N GLU A 210 -15.12 21.45 -22.16
CA GLU A 210 -13.73 21.72 -22.55
C GLU A 210 -13.09 20.56 -23.30
N ARG A 211 -13.62 19.33 -23.14
CA ARG A 211 -13.16 18.15 -23.86
C ARG A 211 -13.73 18.01 -25.29
N LYS A 212 -14.70 18.86 -25.62
CA LYS A 212 -15.35 18.84 -26.95
C LYS A 212 -14.40 19.41 -27.99
N ASN A 213 -13.86 18.57 -28.86
CA ASN A 213 -13.19 19.00 -30.10
C ASN A 213 -14.22 19.29 -31.15
N LEU A 214 -14.16 20.49 -31.74
CA LEU A 214 -15.03 21.00 -32.81
C LEU A 214 -14.36 20.85 -34.18
N ASP A 215 -13.40 19.93 -34.34
CA ASP A 215 -12.78 19.60 -35.64
C ASP A 215 -13.60 18.60 -36.42
#